data_c241bfb7828d52ea652eea5e31898706
#
_entry.id   c241bfb7828d52ea652eea5e31898706
#
_cell.length_a   1.000
_cell.length_b   1.000
_cell.length_c   1.000
_cell.angle_alpha   90.00
_cell.angle_beta   90.00
_cell.angle_gamma   90.00
#
_symmetry.space_group_name_H-M   'P 1'
#
loop_
_entity.id
_entity.type
_entity.pdbx_description
1 polymer ?
#
loop_
_entity_poly.entity_id
_entity_poly.type
_entity_poly.pdbx_seq_one_letter_code
_entity_poly.pdbx_strand_id
1 'polypeptide(L)'
;MFGFDVRTLHAGGSDWDSPTLWTIETDNESSLTLQPTKGIDGVRLDLNFTLQGPGHRWVQISRDWDETDFEGRPLTFLFRADSGATLEVKIQDQDGSVFLCRYPLTQYSSKWEPVVLYPESFEYGWGGDGDLNRPIRLSLAVAGTAEVGTLSMDEIGPGRPGMMATPIPDGPRLDPARNKKGFGFTARRDKRALPEDPLVYEWLKTIQDTGSFEQQLLSSMEDNRAQTFNNALAAIVFILKDDRDRAARILDFYSRATDELNLDARRQNFFVKGEPRGFYQDMYLKDSAEGSAFLAPHGSDRWMGDMAWLLIAAHYYGQRYGPDRYATLKNLLRDLLVSFYQPASPGGYIRHGWRRSDTALHESSGHPEGNLDCYAALKLVGEKTIPRDIRTWLHSVLVGSRLPLDLYSWQVLALGSSYANALGIPESDFRYRKTLRVNGRRVMGFFHSARTDVQNIWADGVGQMACAYYVSGKEDRANFYSNQLDALLIDRKIKGQTTRAIPYAPNKEGGLDWVRQDRGFTSTAAWYIFAKNRFNPFTLQTIPKNR
;
A
#
# COMPACT_ATOMS: atom_id res chain seq x y z
N MET A 1 9.49 1.41 29.74
CA MET A 1 10.05 2.78 29.60
C MET A 1 11.35 2.63 28.82
N PHE A 2 11.27 2.67 27.48
CA PHE A 2 12.48 2.61 26.63
C PHE A 2 13.04 4.04 26.58
N GLY A 3 14.24 4.22 27.14
CA GLY A 3 14.94 5.49 27.05
C GLY A 3 15.27 5.80 25.59
N PHE A 4 14.66 6.81 25.03
CA PHE A 4 15.07 7.39 23.75
C PHE A 4 16.47 7.98 23.94
N ASP A 5 17.46 7.47 23.21
CA ASP A 5 18.76 8.11 23.13
C ASP A 5 18.60 9.36 22.23
N VAL A 6 18.55 10.50 22.87
CA VAL A 6 18.37 11.83 22.26
C VAL A 6 19.42 12.10 21.16
N ARG A 7 20.60 11.46 21.21
CA ARG A 7 21.68 11.60 20.23
C ARG A 7 21.40 11.02 18.86
N THR A 8 20.19 10.45 18.63
CA THR A 8 19.84 9.77 17.39
C THR A 8 18.90 10.56 16.47
N LEU A 9 18.51 11.79 16.80
CA LEU A 9 17.51 12.56 16.02
C LEU A 9 18.05 13.07 14.67
N HIS A 10 19.31 13.49 14.58
CA HIS A 10 19.86 14.09 13.37
C HIS A 10 20.90 13.25 12.61
N ALA A 11 20.98 13.48 11.28
CA ALA A 11 21.97 12.83 10.40
C ALA A 11 23.28 13.65 10.24
N GLY A 12 23.52 14.66 11.08
CA GLY A 12 24.69 15.57 11.03
C GLY A 12 24.24 16.98 11.40
N GLY A 13 25.10 17.76 12.06
CA GLY A 13 24.78 19.08 12.60
C GLY A 13 24.07 19.96 11.58
N SER A 14 22.83 20.31 11.86
CA SER A 14 22.06 21.26 11.05
C SER A 14 22.24 22.64 11.65
N ASP A 15 22.48 23.66 10.81
CA ASP A 15 22.52 25.06 11.22
C ASP A 15 21.12 25.61 11.63
N TRP A 16 20.10 24.72 11.77
CA TRP A 16 18.72 25.11 12.02
C TRP A 16 18.49 25.74 13.41
N ASP A 17 19.36 25.47 14.37
CA ASP A 17 19.33 26.05 15.71
C ASP A 17 20.04 27.43 15.76
N SER A 18 20.54 27.95 14.64
CA SER A 18 21.13 29.28 14.57
C SER A 18 20.04 30.36 14.64
N PRO A 19 20.05 31.25 15.66
CA PRO A 19 19.03 32.28 15.80
C PRO A 19 19.00 33.28 14.65
N THR A 20 20.08 33.42 13.90
CA THR A 20 20.19 34.34 12.76
C THR A 20 19.38 33.91 11.56
N LEU A 21 18.94 32.65 11.53
CA LEU A 21 18.13 32.10 10.44
C LEU A 21 16.62 32.28 10.68
N TRP A 22 16.23 32.82 11.83
CA TRP A 22 14.84 32.98 12.21
C TRP A 22 14.43 34.45 12.25
N THR A 23 13.28 34.75 11.66
CA THR A 23 12.62 36.05 11.76
C THR A 23 11.58 36.02 12.84
N ILE A 24 11.54 37.03 13.70
CA ILE A 24 10.54 37.17 14.77
C ILE A 24 9.34 37.93 14.23
N GLU A 25 8.14 37.43 14.51
CA GLU A 25 6.86 38.04 14.19
C GLU A 25 5.94 37.94 15.42
N THR A 26 5.20 39.02 15.71
CA THR A 26 4.26 39.07 16.84
C THR A 26 2.98 39.78 16.43
N ASP A 27 1.89 39.53 17.15
CA ASP A 27 0.76 40.43 17.08
C ASP A 27 1.13 41.83 17.71
N ASN A 28 0.22 42.81 17.57
CA ASN A 28 0.53 44.21 17.93
C ASN A 28 0.76 44.45 19.43
N GLU A 29 0.40 43.52 20.31
CA GLU A 29 0.43 43.70 21.76
C GLU A 29 1.37 42.71 22.46
N SER A 30 1.74 41.64 21.79
CA SER A 30 2.61 40.58 22.32
C SER A 30 4.08 40.84 22.00
N SER A 31 4.98 40.20 22.74
CA SER A 31 6.44 40.32 22.54
C SER A 31 7.11 38.98 22.59
N LEU A 32 8.20 38.85 21.83
CA LEU A 32 9.05 37.67 21.78
C LEU A 32 10.52 38.04 21.72
N THR A 33 11.33 37.40 22.55
CA THR A 33 12.79 37.45 22.46
C THR A 33 13.33 36.04 22.20
N LEU A 34 14.22 35.94 21.24
CA LEU A 34 14.91 34.68 20.87
C LEU A 34 16.30 34.72 21.46
N GLN A 35 16.61 33.78 22.36
CA GLN A 35 17.92 33.69 23.01
C GLN A 35 18.60 32.37 22.68
N PRO A 36 19.80 32.40 22.05
CA PRO A 36 20.63 31.20 21.92
C PRO A 36 21.24 30.85 23.26
N THR A 37 21.06 29.59 23.67
CA THR A 37 21.66 29.05 24.90
C THR A 37 22.32 27.72 24.60
N LYS A 38 23.12 27.17 25.56
CA LYS A 38 23.74 25.89 25.38
C LYS A 38 22.66 24.79 25.35
N GLY A 39 22.59 24.05 24.22
CA GLY A 39 21.71 22.92 24.00
C GLY A 39 22.28 21.57 24.43
N ILE A 40 21.60 20.52 24.03
CA ILE A 40 22.00 19.12 24.27
C ILE A 40 23.22 18.79 23.41
N ASP A 41 23.18 19.19 22.12
CA ASP A 41 24.30 19.09 21.21
C ASP A 41 24.36 20.36 20.34
N GLY A 42 25.06 21.39 20.87
CA GLY A 42 25.19 22.67 20.18
C GLY A 42 24.40 23.81 20.83
N VAL A 43 23.62 24.51 20.00
CA VAL A 43 22.82 25.69 20.39
C VAL A 43 21.34 25.29 20.45
N ARG A 44 20.64 25.70 21.49
CA ARG A 44 19.19 25.66 21.57
C ARG A 44 18.59 27.05 21.47
N LEU A 45 17.35 27.15 21.07
CA LEU A 45 16.60 28.41 20.99
C LEU A 45 15.63 28.49 22.18
N ASP A 46 15.79 29.51 23.03
CA ASP A 46 14.83 29.84 24.07
C ASP A 46 13.96 31.01 23.57
N LEU A 47 12.66 30.74 23.39
CA LEU A 47 11.63 31.70 23.02
C LEU A 47 10.99 32.22 24.31
N ASN A 48 11.42 33.38 24.79
CA ASN A 48 10.79 34.06 25.93
C ASN A 48 9.70 34.99 25.39
N PHE A 49 8.46 34.74 25.76
CA PHE A 49 7.32 35.41 25.18
C PHE A 49 6.41 36.02 26.24
N THR A 50 5.71 37.07 25.84
CA THR A 50 4.59 37.67 26.57
C THR A 50 3.42 37.81 25.60
N LEU A 51 2.36 37.02 25.81
CA LEU A 51 1.08 37.17 25.13
C LEU A 51 0.26 38.20 25.92
N GLN A 52 -0.08 39.34 25.34
CA GLN A 52 -0.75 40.43 26.03
C GLN A 52 -1.98 40.91 25.27
N GLY A 53 -3.05 41.25 26.02
CA GLY A 53 -4.30 41.74 25.47
C GLY A 53 -5.46 40.73 25.51
N PRO A 54 -6.69 41.16 25.20
CA PRO A 54 -7.85 40.27 25.19
C PRO A 54 -7.89 39.35 23.95
N GLY A 55 -8.43 38.15 24.11
CA GLY A 55 -8.65 37.21 23.04
C GLY A 55 -7.44 36.31 22.74
N HIS A 56 -7.40 35.77 21.53
CA HIS A 56 -6.33 34.87 21.07
C HIS A 56 -5.13 35.70 20.61
N ARG A 57 -3.99 35.45 21.21
CA ARG A 57 -2.72 36.13 20.96
C ARG A 57 -1.69 35.16 20.44
N TRP A 58 -0.67 35.68 19.73
CA TRP A 58 0.40 34.84 19.19
C TRP A 58 1.72 35.60 19.02
N VAL A 59 2.77 34.84 19.12
CA VAL A 59 4.14 35.18 18.70
C VAL A 59 4.72 34.04 17.92
N GLN A 60 5.61 34.30 16.96
CA GLN A 60 6.25 33.23 16.19
C GLN A 60 7.66 33.58 15.75
N ILE A 61 8.42 32.53 15.50
CA ILE A 61 9.65 32.59 14.71
C ILE A 61 9.41 31.87 13.39
N SER A 62 9.95 32.41 12.31
CA SER A 62 9.77 31.87 10.96
C SER A 62 11.08 31.83 10.22
N ARG A 63 11.25 30.85 9.35
CA ARG A 63 12.38 30.75 8.42
C ARG A 63 11.91 30.23 7.07
N ASP A 64 12.69 30.57 6.04
CA ASP A 64 12.46 30.01 4.73
C ASP A 64 12.75 28.50 4.72
N TRP A 65 11.94 27.79 3.94
CA TRP A 65 12.01 26.35 3.78
C TRP A 65 12.69 26.01 2.46
N ASP A 66 13.81 25.27 2.50
CA ASP A 66 14.43 24.75 1.29
C ASP A 66 13.88 23.34 1.02
N GLU A 67 13.34 23.12 -0.18
CA GLU A 67 12.79 21.83 -0.59
C GLU A 67 13.81 20.68 -0.47
N THR A 68 15.09 20.99 -0.66
CA THR A 68 16.17 20.00 -0.60
C THR A 68 16.44 19.49 0.82
N ASP A 69 16.05 20.25 1.85
CA ASP A 69 16.28 19.88 3.25
C ASP A 69 15.43 18.68 3.70
N PHE A 70 14.27 18.49 3.09
CA PHE A 70 13.25 17.54 3.58
C PHE A 70 12.87 16.42 2.60
N GLU A 71 13.65 16.16 1.57
CA GLU A 71 13.36 15.05 0.64
C GLU A 71 13.14 13.73 1.38
N GLY A 72 11.85 13.41 1.66
CA GLY A 72 11.45 12.19 2.34
C GLY A 72 11.84 12.08 3.82
N ARG A 73 12.29 13.19 4.44
CA ARG A 73 12.64 13.26 5.86
C ARG A 73 11.56 14.00 6.66
N PRO A 74 11.33 13.63 7.92
CA PRO A 74 10.44 14.39 8.79
C PRO A 74 11.11 15.68 9.30
N LEU A 75 10.30 16.68 9.67
CA LEU A 75 10.74 17.74 10.56
C LEU A 75 10.86 17.15 11.98
N THR A 76 12.00 17.35 12.62
CA THR A 76 12.22 16.94 14.00
C THR A 76 12.67 18.09 14.85
N PHE A 77 12.33 18.05 16.13
CA PHE A 77 12.85 18.95 17.15
C PHE A 77 12.60 18.35 18.54
N LEU A 78 13.36 18.82 19.49
CA LEU A 78 13.08 18.64 20.91
C LEU A 78 12.46 19.93 21.44
N PHE A 79 11.48 19.83 22.30
CA PHE A 79 10.94 21.00 22.99
C PHE A 79 10.64 20.71 24.45
N ARG A 80 10.65 21.75 25.24
CA ARG A 80 10.07 21.82 26.57
C ARG A 80 9.49 23.21 26.79
N ALA A 81 8.45 23.31 27.59
CA ALA A 81 7.80 24.57 27.83
C ALA A 81 7.47 24.76 29.32
N ASP A 82 7.41 26.00 29.72
CA ASP A 82 6.84 26.44 31.00
C ASP A 82 5.73 27.45 30.68
N SER A 83 4.57 26.92 30.27
CA SER A 83 3.48 27.74 29.76
C SER A 83 2.19 26.94 29.60
N GLY A 84 1.05 27.64 29.77
CA GLY A 84 -0.29 27.13 29.43
C GLY A 84 -0.71 27.30 27.97
N ALA A 85 0.12 27.96 27.16
CA ALA A 85 -0.16 28.24 25.75
C ALA A 85 -0.11 27.00 24.86
N THR A 86 -0.28 27.21 23.56
CA THR A 86 -0.20 26.17 22.54
C THR A 86 0.96 26.44 21.58
N LEU A 87 1.81 25.44 21.33
CA LEU A 87 2.75 25.48 20.22
C LEU A 87 2.02 25.14 18.94
N GLU A 88 2.06 26.06 17.97
CA GLU A 88 1.60 25.81 16.59
C GLU A 88 2.83 25.70 15.67
N VAL A 89 3.03 24.54 15.07
CA VAL A 89 4.01 24.36 14.01
C VAL A 89 3.29 24.58 12.68
N LYS A 90 3.74 25.55 11.88
CA LYS A 90 3.06 25.96 10.65
C LYS A 90 4.00 25.78 9.44
N ILE A 91 3.44 25.29 8.34
CA ILE A 91 4.10 25.25 7.03
C ILE A 91 3.27 26.12 6.09
N GLN A 92 3.93 27.05 5.40
CA GLN A 92 3.30 27.85 4.35
C GLN A 92 3.75 27.34 2.98
N ASP A 93 2.79 27.13 2.09
CA ASP A 93 3.03 26.77 0.70
C ASP A 93 3.20 28.02 -0.20
N GLN A 94 3.77 27.84 -1.37
CA GLN A 94 4.03 28.90 -2.35
C GLN A 94 2.76 29.64 -2.80
N ASP A 95 1.61 28.98 -2.82
CA ASP A 95 0.31 29.56 -3.17
C ASP A 95 -0.35 30.34 -2.03
N GLY A 96 0.27 30.36 -0.84
CA GLY A 96 -0.26 31.00 0.37
C GLY A 96 -1.09 30.08 1.26
N SER A 97 -1.23 28.80 0.94
CA SER A 97 -1.83 27.80 1.84
C SER A 97 -1.00 27.64 3.09
N VAL A 98 -1.63 27.66 4.27
CA VAL A 98 -0.99 27.45 5.56
C VAL A 98 -1.52 26.16 6.19
N PHE A 99 -0.60 25.31 6.57
CA PHE A 99 -0.84 24.04 7.25
C PHE A 99 -0.23 24.09 8.64
N LEU A 100 -0.89 23.48 9.62
CA LEU A 100 -0.43 23.54 11.00
C LEU A 100 -0.74 22.27 11.79
N CYS A 101 0.06 22.03 12.83
CA CYS A 101 -0.26 21.11 13.91
C CYS A 101 -0.09 21.80 15.26
N ARG A 102 -0.78 21.31 16.31
CA ARG A 102 -0.86 21.96 17.61
C ARG A 102 -0.47 21.05 18.75
N TYR A 103 0.31 21.61 19.68
CA TYR A 103 0.73 20.95 20.92
C TYR A 103 0.35 21.84 22.12
N PRO A 104 -0.62 21.44 22.96
CA PRO A 104 -0.91 22.14 24.21
C PRO A 104 0.28 22.04 25.16
N LEU A 105 0.93 23.16 25.47
CA LEU A 105 2.20 23.16 26.22
C LEU A 105 2.04 22.71 27.68
N THR A 106 0.83 22.82 28.25
CA THR A 106 0.52 22.32 29.60
C THR A 106 0.82 20.84 29.82
N GLN A 107 0.83 20.05 28.76
CA GLN A 107 1.10 18.60 28.81
C GLN A 107 2.59 18.27 28.80
N TYR A 108 3.46 19.25 28.56
CA TYR A 108 4.88 19.05 28.24
C TYR A 108 5.84 19.84 29.16
N SER A 109 5.37 20.20 30.36
CA SER A 109 6.18 20.95 31.32
C SER A 109 7.35 20.13 31.89
N SER A 110 8.54 20.71 31.91
CA SER A 110 9.77 20.29 32.59
C SER A 110 10.65 19.22 31.94
N LYS A 111 10.24 18.47 30.93
CA LYS A 111 11.07 17.46 30.27
C LYS A 111 11.21 17.76 28.78
N TRP A 112 12.33 17.38 28.19
CA TRP A 112 12.51 17.41 26.76
C TRP A 112 11.63 16.34 26.09
N GLU A 113 10.78 16.75 25.15
CA GLU A 113 9.91 15.88 24.41
C GLU A 113 10.31 15.90 22.92
N PRO A 114 10.57 14.74 22.33
CA PRO A 114 10.88 14.64 20.91
C PRO A 114 9.62 14.77 20.05
N VAL A 115 9.70 15.57 18.99
CA VAL A 115 8.67 15.70 17.98
C VAL A 115 9.21 15.28 16.63
N VAL A 116 8.44 14.46 15.92
CA VAL A 116 8.72 13.96 14.57
C VAL A 116 7.47 14.21 13.73
N LEU A 117 7.55 15.13 12.80
CA LEU A 117 6.43 15.56 11.95
C LEU A 117 6.71 15.22 10.49
N TYR A 118 5.80 14.52 9.88
CA TYR A 118 5.74 14.35 8.43
C TYR A 118 4.72 15.33 7.84
N PRO A 119 4.71 15.58 6.53
CA PRO A 119 3.68 16.42 5.91
C PRO A 119 2.26 16.08 6.34
N GLU A 120 2.00 14.82 6.63
CA GLU A 120 0.71 14.30 7.09
C GLU A 120 0.35 14.65 8.54
N SER A 121 1.29 15.11 9.31
CA SER A 121 1.04 15.58 10.69
C SER A 121 0.36 16.93 10.73
N PHE A 122 0.25 17.62 9.61
CA PHE A 122 -0.27 18.98 9.54
C PHE A 122 -1.71 19.02 9.01
N GLU A 123 -2.55 19.90 9.50
CA GLU A 123 -3.90 20.16 9.04
C GLU A 123 -3.96 21.48 8.27
N TYR A 124 -4.77 21.55 7.19
CA TYR A 124 -4.98 22.81 6.50
C TYR A 124 -5.64 23.83 7.42
N GLY A 125 -5.01 24.98 7.56
CA GLY A 125 -5.52 26.11 8.32
C GLY A 125 -6.31 27.07 7.46
N TRP A 126 -5.62 27.71 6.51
CA TRP A 126 -6.22 28.77 5.67
C TRP A 126 -5.33 29.08 4.45
N GLY A 127 -5.83 29.96 3.56
CA GLY A 127 -5.10 30.49 2.40
C GLY A 127 -5.13 29.56 1.18
N GLY A 128 -4.56 29.99 0.09
CA GLY A 128 -4.31 29.26 -1.14
C GLY A 128 -5.37 28.28 -1.62
N ASP A 129 -4.93 27.21 -2.29
CA ASP A 129 -5.81 26.15 -2.80
C ASP A 129 -6.04 24.99 -1.80
N GLY A 130 -5.32 25.00 -0.67
CA GLY A 130 -5.40 24.00 0.37
C GLY A 130 -4.61 22.72 0.09
N ASP A 131 -3.74 22.72 -0.91
CA ASP A 131 -2.83 21.63 -1.23
C ASP A 131 -1.40 22.00 -0.82
N LEU A 132 -0.70 21.12 -0.10
CA LEU A 132 0.71 21.29 0.24
C LEU A 132 1.57 20.78 -0.92
N ASN A 133 1.90 21.69 -1.84
CA ASN A 133 2.63 21.36 -3.07
C ASN A 133 4.11 21.73 -2.98
N ARG A 134 4.39 22.93 -2.49
CA ARG A 134 5.73 23.49 -2.42
C ARG A 134 5.90 24.35 -1.16
N PRO A 135 6.29 23.73 -0.04
CA PRO A 135 6.59 24.47 1.18
C PRO A 135 7.66 25.53 0.92
N ILE A 136 7.42 26.74 1.38
CA ILE A 136 8.38 27.86 1.28
C ILE A 136 8.79 28.41 2.63
N ARG A 137 8.03 28.14 3.71
CA ARG A 137 8.28 28.71 5.04
C ARG A 137 7.84 27.77 6.16
N LEU A 138 8.70 27.65 7.17
CA LEU A 138 8.39 27.03 8.45
C LEU A 138 8.20 28.13 9.50
N SER A 139 7.14 28.04 10.32
CA SER A 139 6.92 28.90 11.48
C SER A 139 6.63 28.07 12.72
N LEU A 140 7.21 28.50 13.83
CA LEU A 140 7.00 27.94 15.15
C LEU A 140 6.36 29.05 16.00
N ALA A 141 5.07 28.91 16.29
CA ALA A 141 4.28 29.93 16.97
C ALA A 141 3.86 29.47 18.36
N VAL A 142 3.87 30.38 19.31
CA VAL A 142 3.19 30.20 20.59
C VAL A 142 1.92 31.05 20.58
N ALA A 143 0.80 30.40 20.83
CA ALA A 143 -0.52 31.03 20.73
C ALA A 143 -1.41 30.66 21.92
N GLY A 144 -2.22 31.63 22.39
CA GLY A 144 -3.09 31.42 23.53
C GLY A 144 -3.76 32.68 24.01
N THR A 145 -4.16 32.69 25.28
CA THR A 145 -4.62 33.87 26.01
C THR A 145 -3.43 34.60 26.63
N ALA A 146 -3.67 35.76 27.26
CA ALA A 146 -2.63 36.56 27.91
C ALA A 146 -1.82 35.72 28.91
N GLU A 147 -0.51 35.58 28.67
CA GLU A 147 0.39 34.74 29.44
C GLU A 147 1.86 35.14 29.20
N VAL A 148 2.73 34.86 30.18
CA VAL A 148 4.19 34.99 30.07
C VAL A 148 4.79 33.59 30.21
N GLY A 149 5.69 33.24 29.33
CA GLY A 149 6.31 31.90 29.38
C GLY A 149 7.59 31.79 28.56
N THR A 150 8.17 30.60 28.62
CA THR A 150 9.34 30.21 27.83
C THR A 150 9.07 28.89 27.11
N LEU A 151 9.36 28.84 25.82
CA LEU A 151 9.44 27.64 25.01
C LEU A 151 10.92 27.44 24.64
N SER A 152 11.52 26.36 25.10
CA SER A 152 12.88 25.97 24.69
C SER A 152 12.78 24.93 23.56
N MET A 153 13.55 25.13 22.51
CA MET A 153 13.62 24.22 21.37
C MET A 153 15.07 23.89 21.04
N ASP A 154 15.31 22.64 20.70
CA ASP A 154 16.64 22.10 20.40
C ASP A 154 16.57 21.08 19.28
N GLU A 155 17.67 20.82 18.60
CA GLU A 155 17.71 19.80 17.54
C GLU A 155 16.63 20.02 16.44
N ILE A 156 16.41 21.28 16.03
CA ILE A 156 15.43 21.60 14.98
C ILE A 156 16.03 21.26 13.61
N GLY A 157 15.33 20.51 12.78
CA GLY A 157 15.74 20.28 11.40
C GLY A 157 15.23 18.99 10.78
N PRO A 158 15.82 18.60 9.63
CA PRO A 158 15.47 17.35 8.97
C PRO A 158 15.92 16.14 9.80
N GLY A 159 14.97 15.34 10.19
CA GLY A 159 15.24 14.09 10.92
C GLY A 159 15.78 12.98 10.05
N ARG A 160 16.09 11.84 10.66
CA ARG A 160 16.47 10.63 9.90
C ARG A 160 15.25 10.02 9.23
N PRO A 161 15.40 9.50 7.99
CA PRO A 161 14.33 8.76 7.36
C PRO A 161 13.86 7.59 8.22
N GLY A 162 12.54 7.37 8.28
CA GLY A 162 11.95 6.21 8.97
C GLY A 162 11.74 6.35 10.47
N MET A 163 11.86 7.54 11.04
CA MET A 163 11.43 7.81 12.41
C MET A 163 9.92 7.69 12.54
N MET A 164 9.42 7.21 13.67
CA MET A 164 7.97 7.19 13.94
C MET A 164 7.46 8.61 14.16
N ALA A 165 6.35 8.95 13.48
CA ALA A 165 5.67 10.22 13.72
C ALA A 165 5.21 10.33 15.18
N THR A 166 5.42 11.49 15.79
CA THR A 166 4.89 11.78 17.13
C THR A 166 3.36 11.88 17.03
N PRO A 167 2.59 11.19 17.89
CA PRO A 167 1.16 11.40 17.97
C PRO A 167 0.87 12.87 18.27
N ILE A 168 -0.02 13.48 17.49
CA ILE A 168 -0.50 14.83 17.80
C ILE A 168 -1.50 14.69 18.93
N PRO A 169 -1.31 15.36 20.07
CA PRO A 169 -2.30 15.36 21.14
C PRO A 169 -3.67 15.84 20.63
N ASP A 170 -4.74 15.25 21.14
CA ASP A 170 -6.10 15.77 20.94
C ASP A 170 -6.20 17.15 21.60
N GLY A 171 -5.70 18.17 20.92
CA GLY A 171 -5.97 19.56 21.25
C GLY A 171 -7.45 19.88 21.04
N PRO A 172 -7.94 21.03 21.50
CA PRO A 172 -9.30 21.46 21.19
C PRO A 172 -9.46 21.43 19.67
N ARG A 173 -10.28 20.47 19.18
CA ARG A 173 -10.58 20.32 17.76
C ARG A 173 -11.10 21.66 17.27
N LEU A 174 -10.43 22.24 16.28
CA LEU A 174 -11.03 23.34 15.53
C LEU A 174 -12.44 22.89 15.16
N ASP A 175 -13.42 23.76 15.43
CA ASP A 175 -14.84 23.54 15.16
C ASP A 175 -15.00 22.77 13.84
N PRO A 176 -15.53 21.54 13.85
CA PRO A 176 -15.71 20.73 12.64
C PRO A 176 -16.52 21.44 11.56
N ALA A 177 -17.33 22.46 11.94
CA ALA A 177 -18.09 23.30 11.02
C ALA A 177 -17.21 24.30 10.25
N ARG A 178 -16.03 24.67 10.80
CA ARG A 178 -15.04 25.55 10.13
C ARG A 178 -13.94 24.76 9.41
N ASN A 179 -13.66 23.55 9.82
CA ASN A 179 -12.63 22.71 9.21
C ASN A 179 -13.24 21.75 8.19
N LYS A 180 -13.91 22.29 7.16
CA LYS A 180 -14.48 21.50 6.06
C LYS A 180 -13.42 20.89 5.14
N LYS A 181 -12.13 21.21 5.32
CA LYS A 181 -11.02 20.74 4.50
C LYS A 181 -9.91 20.28 5.45
N GLY A 182 -10.06 19.08 5.98
CA GLY A 182 -8.96 18.41 6.68
C GLY A 182 -7.77 18.25 5.75
N PHE A 183 -6.58 18.13 6.36
CA PHE A 183 -5.27 18.07 5.76
C PHE A 183 -5.24 17.41 4.40
N GLY A 184 -4.77 18.13 3.47
CA GLY A 184 -4.41 17.92 2.06
C GLY A 184 -4.34 16.55 1.47
N PHE A 185 -5.26 15.71 1.81
CA PHE A 185 -5.82 14.70 0.94
C PHE A 185 -7.10 15.25 0.31
N THR A 186 -7.07 16.52 -0.04
CA THR A 186 -8.03 17.16 -0.91
C THR A 186 -7.43 17.38 -2.30
N ALA A 187 -7.06 16.32 -2.97
CA ALA A 187 -8.04 16.00 -4.02
C ALA A 187 -9.38 15.96 -3.27
N ARG A 188 -10.36 16.81 -3.57
CA ARG A 188 -11.73 16.69 -3.02
C ARG A 188 -11.90 15.22 -2.70
N ARG A 189 -11.89 14.86 -1.40
CA ARG A 189 -12.27 13.51 -1.03
C ARG A 189 -13.67 13.40 -1.58
N ASP A 190 -13.79 12.93 -2.79
CA ASP A 190 -14.98 12.29 -3.21
C ASP A 190 -15.00 11.08 -2.29
N LYS A 191 -15.65 11.25 -1.12
CA LYS A 191 -15.92 10.16 -0.16
C LYS A 191 -16.71 9.05 -0.84
N ARG A 192 -17.12 9.30 -2.08
CA ARG A 192 -17.82 8.37 -2.95
C ARG A 192 -16.80 7.60 -3.77
N ALA A 193 -16.94 6.28 -3.78
CA ALA A 193 -16.25 5.47 -4.76
C ALA A 193 -16.66 5.96 -6.17
N LEU A 194 -15.67 6.29 -6.99
CA LEU A 194 -15.93 6.47 -8.42
C LEU A 194 -16.34 5.12 -9.01
N PRO A 195 -17.26 5.11 -9.96
CA PRO A 195 -17.67 3.89 -10.63
C PRO A 195 -16.47 3.25 -11.33
N GLU A 196 -16.56 1.95 -11.54
CA GLU A 196 -15.61 1.23 -12.38
C GLU A 196 -15.63 1.79 -13.80
N ASP A 197 -14.45 1.99 -14.40
CA ASP A 197 -14.36 2.28 -15.81
C ASP A 197 -14.59 0.99 -16.61
N PRO A 198 -15.67 0.88 -17.39
CA PRO A 198 -16.01 -0.33 -18.11
C PRO A 198 -14.95 -0.72 -19.15
N LEU A 199 -14.15 0.22 -19.63
CA LEU A 199 -13.10 -0.04 -20.61
C LEU A 199 -11.95 -0.87 -20.05
N VAL A 200 -11.80 -0.97 -18.72
CA VAL A 200 -10.83 -1.88 -18.09
C VAL A 200 -11.29 -3.33 -18.23
N TYR A 201 -12.56 -3.59 -18.04
CA TYR A 201 -13.11 -4.92 -18.28
C TYR A 201 -13.07 -5.29 -19.78
N GLU A 202 -13.35 -4.33 -20.67
CA GLU A 202 -13.19 -4.53 -22.13
C GLU A 202 -11.74 -4.85 -22.48
N TRP A 203 -10.76 -4.25 -21.80
CA TRP A 203 -9.35 -4.58 -22.00
C TRP A 203 -9.08 -6.06 -21.66
N LEU A 204 -9.51 -6.56 -20.50
CA LEU A 204 -9.34 -7.98 -20.14
C LEU A 204 -9.94 -8.92 -21.18
N LYS A 205 -11.16 -8.63 -21.66
CA LYS A 205 -11.81 -9.40 -22.74
C LYS A 205 -10.99 -9.39 -24.02
N THR A 206 -10.50 -8.20 -24.42
CA THR A 206 -9.72 -8.04 -25.63
C THR A 206 -8.38 -8.79 -25.53
N ILE A 207 -7.71 -8.75 -24.37
CA ILE A 207 -6.46 -9.52 -24.14
C ILE A 207 -6.72 -11.01 -24.26
N GLN A 208 -7.80 -11.53 -23.71
CA GLN A 208 -8.18 -12.94 -23.90
C GLN A 208 -8.44 -13.27 -25.38
N ASP A 209 -9.19 -12.43 -26.10
CA ASP A 209 -9.53 -12.62 -27.52
C ASP A 209 -8.33 -12.46 -28.46
N THR A 210 -7.26 -11.82 -28.00
CA THR A 210 -6.01 -11.63 -28.74
C THR A 210 -4.93 -12.63 -28.34
N GLY A 211 -5.12 -13.31 -27.23
CA GLY A 211 -4.29 -14.42 -26.79
C GLY A 211 -4.23 -15.49 -27.86
N SER A 212 -3.22 -16.32 -27.82
CA SER A 212 -3.11 -17.44 -28.71
C SER A 212 -3.87 -18.64 -28.18
N PHE A 213 -4.02 -19.62 -29.03
CA PHE A 213 -4.60 -20.91 -28.77
C PHE A 213 -6.05 -20.84 -28.27
N GLU A 214 -6.97 -20.78 -29.23
CA GLU A 214 -8.41 -20.79 -28.98
C GLU A 214 -8.91 -19.69 -28.01
N GLN A 215 -8.12 -18.63 -27.85
CA GLN A 215 -8.50 -17.47 -27.01
C GLN A 215 -8.80 -17.85 -25.55
N GLN A 216 -8.00 -18.77 -24.98
CA GLN A 216 -8.27 -19.30 -23.65
C GLN A 216 -7.64 -18.47 -22.53
N LEU A 217 -6.35 -18.19 -22.65
CA LEU A 217 -5.56 -17.51 -21.63
C LEU A 217 -5.30 -16.05 -22.00
N LEU A 218 -5.09 -15.23 -20.98
CA LEU A 218 -4.66 -13.86 -21.12
C LEU A 218 -3.15 -13.75 -20.96
N SER A 219 -2.53 -12.89 -21.77
CA SER A 219 -1.15 -12.47 -21.49
C SER A 219 -1.09 -11.62 -20.24
N SER A 220 0.02 -11.70 -19.52
CA SER A 220 0.20 -10.91 -18.30
C SER A 220 0.38 -9.42 -18.58
N MET A 221 1.10 -9.07 -19.67
CA MET A 221 1.49 -7.68 -19.98
C MET A 221 1.38 -7.37 -21.48
N GLU A 222 0.32 -7.81 -22.16
CA GLU A 222 0.17 -7.62 -23.62
C GLU A 222 1.36 -8.18 -24.44
N ASP A 223 1.92 -9.27 -24.00
CA ASP A 223 3.07 -9.93 -24.60
C ASP A 223 2.81 -11.43 -24.85
N ASN A 224 3.86 -12.23 -25.07
CA ASN A 224 3.75 -13.67 -25.30
C ASN A 224 3.78 -14.51 -24.01
N ARG A 225 3.66 -13.89 -22.83
CA ARG A 225 3.77 -14.61 -21.54
C ARG A 225 2.46 -14.54 -20.78
N ALA A 226 2.01 -15.68 -20.27
CA ALA A 226 0.89 -15.81 -19.35
C ALA A 226 1.39 -16.32 -18.01
N GLN A 227 0.89 -15.74 -16.94
CA GLN A 227 1.12 -16.21 -15.58
C GLN A 227 -0.14 -16.90 -15.05
N THR A 228 0.06 -18.01 -14.34
CA THR A 228 -1.01 -18.81 -13.74
C THR A 228 -1.82 -17.98 -12.73
N PHE A 229 -1.15 -17.26 -11.85
CA PHE A 229 -1.78 -16.32 -10.92
C PHE A 229 -2.67 -15.30 -11.62
N ASN A 230 -2.15 -14.62 -12.64
CA ASN A 230 -2.89 -13.59 -13.37
C ASN A 230 -4.15 -14.16 -14.05
N ASN A 231 -4.05 -15.35 -14.62
CA ASN A 231 -5.18 -16.02 -15.25
C ASN A 231 -6.22 -16.50 -14.23
N ALA A 232 -5.80 -16.94 -13.04
CA ALA A 232 -6.73 -17.26 -11.96
C ALA A 232 -7.50 -16.02 -11.49
N LEU A 233 -6.84 -14.87 -11.32
CA LEU A 233 -7.50 -13.60 -11.00
C LEU A 233 -8.47 -13.16 -12.11
N ALA A 234 -8.07 -13.27 -13.38
CA ALA A 234 -8.93 -12.96 -14.52
C ALA A 234 -10.18 -13.85 -14.55
N ALA A 235 -10.04 -15.15 -14.28
CA ALA A 235 -11.18 -16.06 -14.16
C ALA A 235 -12.15 -15.62 -13.06
N ILE A 236 -11.64 -15.22 -11.89
CA ILE A 236 -12.46 -14.70 -10.78
C ILE A 236 -13.19 -13.41 -11.22
N VAL A 237 -12.53 -12.50 -11.94
CA VAL A 237 -13.17 -11.30 -12.49
C VAL A 237 -14.28 -11.66 -13.46
N PHE A 238 -14.06 -12.58 -14.39
CA PHE A 238 -15.09 -13.00 -15.35
C PHE A 238 -16.30 -13.61 -14.63
N ILE A 239 -16.08 -14.43 -13.59
CA ILE A 239 -17.17 -14.96 -12.76
C ILE A 239 -17.92 -13.85 -12.02
N LEU A 240 -17.20 -12.89 -11.43
CA LEU A 240 -17.77 -11.72 -10.75
C LEU A 240 -18.66 -10.89 -11.69
N LYS A 241 -18.26 -10.80 -12.98
CA LYS A 241 -19.00 -10.08 -14.03
C LYS A 241 -20.06 -10.93 -14.72
N ASP A 242 -20.30 -12.14 -14.25
CA ASP A 242 -21.23 -13.12 -14.80
C ASP A 242 -20.90 -13.54 -16.27
N ASP A 243 -19.63 -13.45 -16.64
CA ASP A 243 -19.13 -13.87 -17.96
C ASP A 243 -18.61 -15.33 -17.88
N ARG A 244 -19.58 -16.23 -17.83
CA ARG A 244 -19.38 -17.68 -17.65
C ARG A 244 -18.40 -18.27 -18.66
N ASP A 245 -18.58 -17.91 -19.93
CA ASP A 245 -17.84 -18.54 -21.03
C ASP A 245 -16.37 -18.11 -21.01
N ARG A 246 -16.06 -16.86 -20.68
CA ARG A 246 -14.68 -16.40 -20.57
C ARG A 246 -13.97 -17.01 -19.38
N ALA A 247 -14.62 -17.13 -18.24
CA ALA A 247 -14.09 -17.86 -17.11
C ALA A 247 -13.85 -19.34 -17.44
N ALA A 248 -14.81 -19.95 -18.14
CA ALA A 248 -14.70 -21.34 -18.56
C ALA A 248 -13.49 -21.58 -19.49
N ARG A 249 -13.21 -20.69 -20.44
CA ARG A 249 -12.05 -20.83 -21.34
C ARG A 249 -10.73 -21.00 -20.55
N ILE A 250 -10.53 -20.18 -19.51
CA ILE A 250 -9.34 -20.27 -18.65
C ILE A 250 -9.31 -21.61 -17.90
N LEU A 251 -10.39 -21.94 -17.22
CA LEU A 251 -10.47 -23.15 -16.41
C LEU A 251 -10.43 -24.43 -17.25
N ASP A 252 -10.98 -24.44 -18.48
CA ASP A 252 -10.88 -25.55 -19.42
C ASP A 252 -9.45 -25.83 -19.85
N PHE A 253 -8.63 -24.78 -20.04
CA PHE A 253 -7.20 -24.94 -20.31
C PHE A 253 -6.52 -25.73 -19.19
N TYR A 254 -6.65 -25.29 -17.94
CA TYR A 254 -6.02 -25.96 -16.81
C TYR A 254 -6.63 -27.36 -16.55
N SER A 255 -7.93 -27.52 -16.76
CA SER A 255 -8.60 -28.82 -16.62
C SER A 255 -8.07 -29.83 -17.63
N ARG A 256 -7.92 -29.45 -18.91
CA ARG A 256 -7.33 -30.34 -19.93
C ARG A 256 -5.89 -30.67 -19.62
N ALA A 257 -5.11 -29.72 -19.11
CA ALA A 257 -3.71 -29.95 -18.75
C ALA A 257 -3.53 -30.91 -17.54
N THR A 258 -4.61 -31.33 -16.87
CA THR A 258 -4.57 -32.44 -15.90
C THR A 258 -4.68 -33.82 -16.54
N ASP A 259 -5.20 -33.93 -17.77
CA ASP A 259 -5.45 -35.19 -18.47
C ASP A 259 -4.35 -35.55 -19.46
N GLU A 260 -3.52 -34.60 -19.87
CA GLU A 260 -2.48 -34.82 -20.86
C GLU A 260 -1.31 -35.61 -20.28
N LEU A 261 -0.91 -36.70 -20.97
CA LEU A 261 0.34 -37.39 -20.73
C LEU A 261 1.49 -36.44 -21.09
N ASN A 262 2.33 -36.15 -20.15
CA ASN A 262 3.41 -35.20 -20.32
C ASN A 262 4.65 -35.86 -20.97
N LEU A 263 4.91 -35.53 -22.22
CA LEU A 263 6.12 -35.94 -22.93
C LEU A 263 7.28 -34.93 -22.74
N ASP A 264 6.98 -33.69 -22.32
CA ASP A 264 7.97 -32.63 -22.03
C ASP A 264 7.70 -32.04 -20.66
N ALA A 265 8.62 -32.21 -19.72
CA ALA A 265 8.50 -31.68 -18.35
C ALA A 265 8.33 -30.16 -18.27
N ARG A 266 8.65 -29.40 -19.32
CA ARG A 266 8.47 -27.94 -19.38
C ARG A 266 7.07 -27.51 -19.82
N ARG A 267 6.23 -28.47 -20.29
CA ARG A 267 4.84 -28.12 -20.64
C ARG A 267 4.02 -27.82 -19.41
N GLN A 268 2.94 -27.06 -19.61
CA GLN A 268 1.98 -26.68 -18.57
C GLN A 268 1.06 -27.87 -18.23
N ASN A 269 1.65 -28.95 -17.74
CA ASN A 269 0.96 -30.14 -17.29
C ASN A 269 0.97 -30.24 -15.78
N PHE A 270 -0.14 -30.75 -15.23
CA PHE A 270 -0.26 -30.96 -13.79
C PHE A 270 0.63 -32.09 -13.27
N PHE A 271 0.80 -33.16 -14.07
CA PHE A 271 1.60 -34.33 -13.72
C PHE A 271 2.95 -34.33 -14.43
N VAL A 272 3.98 -34.72 -13.71
CA VAL A 272 5.33 -34.96 -14.23
C VAL A 272 5.70 -36.42 -13.93
N LYS A 273 5.84 -37.24 -14.94
CA LYS A 273 6.12 -38.71 -14.79
C LYS A 273 5.11 -39.41 -13.86
N GLY A 274 3.84 -39.03 -13.96
CA GLY A 274 2.76 -39.59 -13.16
C GLY A 274 2.59 -38.98 -11.75
N GLU A 275 3.51 -38.11 -11.32
CA GLU A 275 3.45 -37.48 -10.00
C GLU A 275 2.82 -36.10 -10.12
N PRO A 276 1.89 -35.70 -9.20
CA PRO A 276 1.29 -34.38 -9.21
C PRO A 276 2.33 -33.33 -8.83
N ARG A 277 2.49 -32.32 -9.68
CA ARG A 277 3.43 -31.19 -9.48
C ARG A 277 2.73 -29.84 -9.45
N GLY A 278 1.52 -29.75 -9.99
CA GLY A 278 0.85 -28.48 -10.25
C GLY A 278 1.29 -27.84 -11.56
N PHE A 279 0.91 -26.61 -11.78
CA PHE A 279 1.22 -25.85 -12.99
C PHE A 279 2.43 -24.94 -12.77
N TYR A 280 3.14 -24.60 -13.84
CA TYR A 280 4.19 -23.59 -13.78
C TYR A 280 3.60 -22.20 -13.56
N GLN A 281 4.38 -21.34 -12.93
CA GLN A 281 4.05 -19.94 -12.72
C GLN A 281 3.85 -19.20 -14.05
N ASP A 282 4.74 -19.44 -15.03
CA ASP A 282 4.75 -18.79 -16.33
C ASP A 282 4.69 -19.79 -17.48
N MET A 283 4.12 -19.35 -18.60
CA MET A 283 4.15 -20.09 -19.87
C MET A 283 4.14 -19.14 -21.05
N TYR A 284 4.62 -19.60 -22.21
CA TYR A 284 4.42 -18.92 -23.48
C TYR A 284 3.03 -19.21 -24.04
N LEU A 285 2.39 -18.17 -24.62
CA LEU A 285 1.06 -18.31 -25.22
C LEU A 285 1.10 -18.84 -26.64
N LYS A 286 2.18 -18.60 -27.37
CA LYS A 286 2.35 -18.99 -28.78
C LYS A 286 3.81 -19.30 -29.08
N ASP A 287 4.06 -20.02 -30.16
CA ASP A 287 5.39 -20.23 -30.66
C ASP A 287 6.10 -18.91 -31.00
N SER A 288 7.33 -18.80 -30.57
CA SER A 288 8.20 -17.64 -30.79
C SER A 288 9.66 -18.08 -30.78
N ALA A 289 10.58 -17.16 -31.09
CA ALA A 289 12.01 -17.38 -30.94
C ALA A 289 12.43 -17.70 -29.49
N GLU A 290 11.62 -17.28 -28.51
CA GLU A 290 11.89 -17.49 -27.08
C GLU A 290 11.45 -18.88 -26.59
N GLY A 291 10.47 -19.50 -27.24
CA GLY A 291 9.94 -20.80 -26.86
C GLY A 291 8.64 -21.17 -27.56
N SER A 292 8.26 -22.43 -27.45
CA SER A 292 7.01 -22.95 -28.00
C SER A 292 5.83 -22.68 -27.07
N ALA A 293 4.63 -22.64 -27.62
CA ALA A 293 3.38 -22.47 -26.87
C ALA A 293 3.27 -23.49 -25.71
N PHE A 294 2.81 -23.00 -24.57
CA PHE A 294 2.60 -23.73 -23.30
C PHE A 294 3.87 -24.30 -22.65
N LEU A 295 5.03 -24.04 -23.20
CA LEU A 295 6.27 -24.34 -22.49
C LEU A 295 6.54 -23.24 -21.45
N ALA A 296 7.00 -23.66 -20.28
CA ALA A 296 7.51 -22.75 -19.26
C ALA A 296 8.84 -22.13 -19.70
N PRO A 297 9.06 -20.84 -19.49
CA PRO A 297 10.38 -20.23 -19.64
C PRO A 297 11.43 -20.96 -18.80
N HIS A 298 12.68 -20.94 -19.26
CA HIS A 298 13.77 -21.53 -18.50
C HIS A 298 13.87 -20.90 -17.10
N GLY A 299 13.83 -21.72 -16.07
CA GLY A 299 13.89 -21.27 -14.68
C GLY A 299 12.55 -20.97 -14.04
N SER A 300 11.43 -21.20 -14.74
CA SER A 300 10.09 -21.07 -14.14
C SER A 300 9.87 -22.10 -13.03
N ASP A 301 9.19 -21.67 -11.99
CA ASP A 301 8.86 -22.46 -10.80
C ASP A 301 7.39 -22.92 -10.85
N ARG A 302 7.02 -23.87 -9.97
CA ARG A 302 5.64 -24.27 -9.70
C ARG A 302 5.33 -23.91 -8.26
N TRP A 303 4.48 -22.91 -8.06
CA TRP A 303 4.19 -22.38 -6.73
C TRP A 303 2.83 -22.80 -6.23
N MET A 304 2.77 -23.18 -4.96
CA MET A 304 1.51 -23.58 -4.32
C MET A 304 0.54 -22.40 -4.15
N GLY A 305 1.03 -21.18 -4.04
CA GLY A 305 0.17 -19.97 -4.07
C GLY A 305 -0.62 -19.86 -5.38
N ASP A 306 0.02 -20.08 -6.53
CA ASP A 306 -0.67 -20.09 -7.84
C ASP A 306 -1.74 -21.19 -7.91
N MET A 307 -1.43 -22.37 -7.35
CA MET A 307 -2.39 -23.48 -7.26
C MET A 307 -3.57 -23.13 -6.37
N ALA A 308 -3.33 -22.42 -5.29
CA ALA A 308 -4.38 -21.93 -4.40
C ALA A 308 -5.33 -20.94 -5.12
N TRP A 309 -4.80 -20.02 -5.92
CA TRP A 309 -5.62 -19.09 -6.69
C TRP A 309 -6.44 -19.79 -7.78
N LEU A 310 -5.88 -20.79 -8.46
CA LEU A 310 -6.67 -21.63 -9.38
C LEU A 310 -7.77 -22.41 -8.65
N LEU A 311 -7.49 -22.92 -7.45
CA LEU A 311 -8.49 -23.59 -6.62
C LEU A 311 -9.63 -22.64 -6.23
N ILE A 312 -9.30 -21.39 -5.85
CA ILE A 312 -10.29 -20.35 -5.55
C ILE A 312 -11.15 -20.08 -6.80
N ALA A 313 -10.55 -19.90 -7.97
CA ALA A 313 -11.26 -19.65 -9.22
C ALA A 313 -12.20 -20.81 -9.60
N ALA A 314 -11.70 -22.05 -9.55
CA ALA A 314 -12.52 -23.24 -9.86
C ALA A 314 -13.66 -23.44 -8.84
N HIS A 315 -13.41 -23.15 -7.55
CA HIS A 315 -14.44 -23.21 -6.52
C HIS A 315 -15.50 -22.12 -6.75
N TYR A 316 -15.11 -20.89 -7.07
CA TYR A 316 -16.05 -19.79 -7.33
C TYR A 316 -16.92 -20.07 -8.57
N TYR A 317 -16.32 -20.64 -9.61
CA TYR A 317 -17.09 -21.08 -10.78
C TYR A 317 -18.16 -22.10 -10.39
N GLY A 318 -17.78 -23.10 -9.58
CA GLY A 318 -18.71 -24.12 -9.08
C GLY A 318 -19.84 -23.55 -8.23
N GLN A 319 -19.54 -22.57 -7.36
CA GLN A 319 -20.55 -21.87 -6.56
C GLN A 319 -21.55 -21.09 -7.44
N ARG A 320 -21.06 -20.48 -8.53
CA ARG A 320 -21.89 -19.59 -9.35
C ARG A 320 -22.68 -20.33 -10.41
N TYR A 321 -22.10 -21.38 -11.02
CA TYR A 321 -22.66 -22.02 -12.22
C TYR A 321 -22.91 -23.51 -12.09
N GLY A 322 -22.64 -24.10 -10.94
CA GLY A 322 -22.79 -25.53 -10.64
C GLY A 322 -21.45 -26.23 -10.44
N PRO A 323 -21.38 -27.17 -9.47
CA PRO A 323 -20.12 -27.69 -8.93
C PRO A 323 -19.37 -28.69 -9.85
N ASP A 324 -20.03 -29.28 -10.83
CA ASP A 324 -19.53 -30.52 -11.45
C ASP A 324 -18.48 -30.32 -12.54
N ARG A 325 -18.54 -29.21 -13.29
CA ARG A 325 -17.69 -29.00 -14.46
C ARG A 325 -16.19 -29.10 -14.15
N TYR A 326 -15.74 -28.56 -13.01
CA TYR A 326 -14.33 -28.52 -12.61
C TYR A 326 -14.04 -29.30 -11.33
N ALA A 327 -14.89 -30.28 -10.99
CA ALA A 327 -14.73 -31.07 -9.78
C ALA A 327 -13.38 -31.80 -9.71
N THR A 328 -12.94 -32.41 -10.84
CA THR A 328 -11.63 -33.08 -10.94
C THR A 328 -10.49 -32.11 -10.72
N LEU A 329 -10.44 -30.99 -11.45
CA LEU A 329 -9.41 -29.96 -11.30
C LEU A 329 -9.35 -29.44 -9.85
N LYS A 330 -10.51 -29.13 -9.27
CA LYS A 330 -10.63 -28.66 -7.88
C LYS A 330 -10.08 -29.68 -6.88
N ASN A 331 -10.41 -30.95 -7.03
CA ASN A 331 -9.94 -32.01 -6.14
C ASN A 331 -8.42 -32.22 -6.28
N LEU A 332 -7.89 -32.25 -7.50
CA LEU A 332 -6.45 -32.37 -7.74
C LEU A 332 -5.66 -31.20 -7.14
N LEU A 333 -6.13 -29.97 -7.30
CA LEU A 333 -5.50 -28.80 -6.71
C LEU A 333 -5.54 -28.86 -5.17
N ARG A 334 -6.70 -29.20 -4.57
CA ARG A 334 -6.82 -29.38 -3.11
C ARG A 334 -5.85 -30.46 -2.62
N ASP A 335 -5.85 -31.63 -3.24
CA ASP A 335 -5.03 -32.77 -2.81
C ASP A 335 -3.55 -32.47 -2.95
N LEU A 336 -3.15 -31.73 -4.01
CA LEU A 336 -1.79 -31.23 -4.16
C LEU A 336 -1.40 -30.31 -2.99
N LEU A 337 -2.21 -29.31 -2.66
CA LEU A 337 -1.94 -28.41 -1.53
C LEU A 337 -1.83 -29.18 -0.21
N VAL A 338 -2.74 -30.13 0.04
CA VAL A 338 -2.70 -31.00 1.24
C VAL A 338 -1.42 -31.83 1.29
N SER A 339 -0.94 -32.36 0.14
CA SER A 339 0.30 -33.15 0.07
C SER A 339 1.56 -32.30 0.37
N PHE A 340 1.49 -31.00 0.21
CA PHE A 340 2.57 -30.05 0.53
C PHE A 340 2.52 -29.52 1.97
N TYR A 341 1.55 -29.98 2.78
CA TYR A 341 1.45 -29.58 4.17
C TYR A 341 2.63 -30.11 4.99
N GLN A 342 3.21 -29.23 5.80
CA GLN A 342 4.30 -29.52 6.73
C GLN A 342 3.87 -29.07 8.14
N PRO A 343 3.77 -29.99 9.10
CA PRO A 343 3.60 -29.64 10.50
C PRO A 343 4.78 -28.79 11.00
N ALA A 344 4.48 -27.81 11.85
CA ALA A 344 5.46 -26.94 12.50
C ALA A 344 5.02 -26.61 13.93
N SER A 345 5.89 -26.06 14.75
CA SER A 345 5.55 -25.56 16.07
C SER A 345 5.88 -24.06 16.15
N PRO A 346 4.84 -23.20 16.28
CA PRO A 346 3.42 -23.52 16.35
C PRO A 346 2.78 -23.77 14.99
N GLY A 347 1.77 -24.65 14.91
CA GLY A 347 0.91 -24.84 13.75
C GLY A 347 1.51 -25.67 12.63
N GLY A 348 1.43 -25.18 11.41
CA GLY A 348 1.95 -25.81 10.20
C GLY A 348 1.78 -24.91 8.98
N TYR A 349 2.41 -25.26 7.86
CA TYR A 349 2.41 -24.48 6.64
C TYR A 349 2.40 -25.36 5.39
N ILE A 350 2.04 -24.79 4.26
CA ILE A 350 2.21 -25.40 2.94
C ILE A 350 3.59 -24.98 2.43
N ARG A 351 4.40 -25.98 2.03
CA ARG A 351 5.71 -25.73 1.39
C ARG A 351 5.52 -24.95 0.10
N HIS A 352 6.49 -24.10 -0.26
CA HIS A 352 6.36 -23.13 -1.34
C HIS A 352 6.08 -23.77 -2.72
N GLY A 353 6.76 -24.89 -3.06
CA GLY A 353 6.56 -25.59 -4.32
C GLY A 353 7.84 -26.16 -4.90
N TRP A 354 7.88 -26.28 -6.23
CA TRP A 354 9.00 -26.85 -6.99
C TRP A 354 9.81 -25.75 -7.69
N ARG A 355 11.13 -25.88 -7.62
CA ARG A 355 12.06 -25.00 -8.33
C ARG A 355 12.37 -25.52 -9.72
N ARG A 356 12.54 -24.61 -10.68
CA ARG A 356 13.22 -24.80 -11.97
C ARG A 356 12.97 -26.16 -12.63
N SER A 357 11.87 -26.30 -13.32
CA SER A 357 11.59 -27.52 -14.09
C SER A 357 11.57 -28.80 -13.24
N ASP A 358 11.09 -28.71 -12.00
CA ASP A 358 10.87 -29.84 -11.09
C ASP A 358 12.13 -30.55 -10.58
N THR A 359 13.28 -29.86 -10.62
CA THR A 359 14.56 -30.46 -10.20
C THR A 359 14.73 -30.53 -8.69
N ALA A 360 14.07 -29.61 -7.94
CA ALA A 360 14.15 -29.58 -6.48
C ALA A 360 12.92 -28.91 -5.86
N LEU A 361 12.58 -29.29 -4.64
CA LEU A 361 11.66 -28.52 -3.81
C LEU A 361 12.31 -27.19 -3.38
N HIS A 362 11.50 -26.16 -3.18
CA HIS A 362 11.94 -25.00 -2.44
C HIS A 362 12.27 -25.40 -1.00
N GLU A 363 13.49 -25.15 -0.57
CA GLU A 363 13.99 -25.52 0.76
C GLU A 363 13.41 -24.63 1.88
N SER A 364 12.79 -23.51 1.52
CA SER A 364 12.29 -22.58 2.50
C SER A 364 11.10 -23.15 3.28
N SER A 365 11.14 -22.90 4.54
CA SER A 365 10.10 -23.14 5.55
C SER A 365 8.84 -22.32 5.26
N GLY A 366 8.06 -22.63 4.29
CA GLY A 366 6.81 -21.92 4.01
C GLY A 366 6.99 -20.43 3.66
N HIS A 367 6.32 -19.97 2.63
CA HIS A 367 6.28 -18.57 2.25
C HIS A 367 4.99 -17.93 2.81
N PRO A 368 5.04 -16.86 3.62
CA PRO A 368 3.84 -16.32 4.26
C PRO A 368 2.74 -15.89 3.27
N GLU A 369 3.13 -15.27 2.13
CA GLU A 369 2.22 -14.88 1.07
C GLU A 369 1.46 -16.08 0.52
N GLY A 370 2.17 -17.09 -0.02
CA GLY A 370 1.53 -18.30 -0.55
C GLY A 370 0.74 -19.08 0.50
N ASN A 371 1.07 -18.95 1.79
CA ASN A 371 0.29 -19.56 2.86
C ASN A 371 -1.00 -18.80 3.19
N LEU A 372 -1.07 -17.48 2.97
CA LEU A 372 -2.34 -16.75 3.00
C LEU A 372 -3.26 -17.21 1.87
N ASP A 373 -2.72 -17.44 0.68
CA ASP A 373 -3.46 -18.00 -0.47
C ASP A 373 -3.99 -19.41 -0.15
N CYS A 374 -3.10 -20.30 0.30
CA CYS A 374 -3.46 -21.68 0.65
C CYS A 374 -4.50 -21.75 1.80
N TYR A 375 -4.35 -20.87 2.81
CA TYR A 375 -5.33 -20.75 3.88
C TYR A 375 -6.73 -20.44 3.33
N ALA A 376 -6.83 -19.41 2.49
CA ALA A 376 -8.12 -19.01 1.91
C ALA A 376 -8.70 -20.09 1.01
N ALA A 377 -7.89 -20.66 0.11
CA ALA A 377 -8.31 -21.68 -0.83
C ALA A 377 -8.84 -22.94 -0.11
N LEU A 378 -8.05 -23.47 0.82
CA LEU A 378 -8.43 -24.69 1.56
C LEU A 378 -9.66 -24.46 2.45
N LYS A 379 -9.76 -23.28 3.08
CA LYS A 379 -10.95 -22.90 3.87
C LYS A 379 -12.21 -22.83 3.00
N LEU A 380 -12.14 -22.27 1.80
CA LEU A 380 -13.25 -22.16 0.87
C LEU A 380 -13.78 -23.53 0.43
N VAL A 381 -12.90 -24.50 0.25
CA VAL A 381 -13.30 -25.87 -0.13
C VAL A 381 -13.67 -26.75 1.07
N GLY A 382 -13.76 -26.18 2.27
CA GLY A 382 -14.27 -26.84 3.48
C GLY A 382 -13.23 -27.59 4.32
N GLU A 383 -11.94 -27.46 3.99
CA GLU A 383 -10.86 -28.00 4.85
C GLU A 383 -10.82 -27.23 6.17
N LYS A 384 -10.61 -27.93 7.31
CA LYS A 384 -10.69 -27.33 8.63
C LYS A 384 -9.36 -27.34 9.39
N THR A 385 -8.65 -28.45 9.33
CA THR A 385 -7.46 -28.69 10.14
C THR A 385 -6.26 -27.91 9.62
N ILE A 386 -5.94 -28.08 8.36
CA ILE A 386 -4.78 -27.41 7.74
C ILE A 386 -4.92 -25.88 7.78
N PRO A 387 -6.06 -25.25 7.42
CA PRO A 387 -6.21 -23.80 7.56
C PRO A 387 -6.05 -23.30 8.99
N ARG A 388 -6.53 -24.03 9.99
CA ARG A 388 -6.33 -23.66 11.40
C ARG A 388 -4.84 -23.65 11.75
N ASP A 389 -4.09 -24.67 11.33
CA ASP A 389 -2.66 -24.80 11.60
C ASP A 389 -1.86 -23.73 10.84
N ILE A 390 -2.20 -23.47 9.56
CA ILE A 390 -1.62 -22.36 8.78
C ILE A 390 -1.86 -21.02 9.48
N ARG A 391 -3.07 -20.75 9.95
CA ARG A 391 -3.38 -19.52 10.68
C ARG A 391 -2.50 -19.38 11.92
N THR A 392 -2.32 -20.46 12.69
CA THR A 392 -1.47 -20.46 13.88
C THR A 392 -0.02 -20.16 13.54
N TRP A 393 0.50 -20.77 12.47
CA TRP A 393 1.84 -20.50 11.97
C TRP A 393 1.99 -19.05 11.46
N LEU A 394 1.01 -18.55 10.68
CA LEU A 394 1.01 -17.16 10.18
C LEU A 394 1.07 -16.14 11.31
N HIS A 395 0.39 -16.37 12.42
CA HIS A 395 0.49 -15.53 13.62
C HIS A 395 1.92 -15.40 14.14
N SER A 396 2.74 -16.44 13.98
CA SER A 396 4.13 -16.42 14.47
C SER A 396 5.10 -15.74 13.50
N VAL A 397 4.78 -15.69 12.20
CA VAL A 397 5.68 -15.17 11.16
C VAL A 397 5.27 -13.80 10.61
N LEU A 398 3.99 -13.41 10.71
CA LEU A 398 3.49 -12.09 10.33
C LEU A 398 3.73 -11.05 11.44
N VAL A 399 4.90 -11.11 12.07
CA VAL A 399 5.33 -10.17 13.10
C VAL A 399 6.46 -9.32 12.55
N GLY A 400 6.36 -8.00 12.72
CA GLY A 400 7.41 -7.07 12.30
C GLY A 400 6.89 -5.90 11.47
N SER A 401 7.75 -4.89 11.32
CA SER A 401 7.43 -3.61 10.68
C SER A 401 7.97 -3.47 9.26
N ARG A 402 8.48 -4.54 8.64
CA ARG A 402 9.13 -4.49 7.31
C ARG A 402 8.73 -5.67 6.42
N LEU A 403 7.49 -6.09 6.52
CA LEU A 403 6.95 -7.12 5.64
C LEU A 403 6.72 -6.52 4.23
N PRO A 404 6.71 -7.32 3.16
CA PRO A 404 6.14 -6.91 1.88
C PRO A 404 4.71 -6.37 2.03
N LEU A 405 4.31 -5.43 1.18
CA LEU A 405 3.02 -4.74 1.29
C LEU A 405 1.82 -5.68 1.24
N ASP A 406 1.88 -6.68 0.38
CA ASP A 406 0.85 -7.70 0.23
C ASP A 406 0.57 -8.46 1.52
N LEU A 407 1.58 -8.75 2.32
CA LEU A 407 1.37 -9.39 3.61
C LEU A 407 0.52 -8.55 4.57
N TYR A 408 0.57 -7.21 4.49
CA TYR A 408 -0.31 -6.35 5.29
C TYR A 408 -1.75 -6.35 4.78
N SER A 409 -1.97 -6.31 3.48
CA SER A 409 -3.31 -6.32 2.90
C SER A 409 -3.93 -7.72 2.92
N TRP A 410 -3.16 -8.75 2.54
CA TRP A 410 -3.67 -10.12 2.40
C TRP A 410 -4.02 -10.78 3.73
N GLN A 411 -3.29 -10.46 4.82
CA GLN A 411 -3.73 -10.95 6.13
C GLN A 411 -5.13 -10.43 6.50
N VAL A 412 -5.48 -9.20 6.11
CA VAL A 412 -6.83 -8.68 6.33
C VAL A 412 -7.84 -9.35 5.39
N LEU A 413 -7.49 -9.52 4.13
CA LEU A 413 -8.36 -10.14 3.13
C LEU A 413 -8.64 -11.63 3.43
N ALA A 414 -7.61 -12.37 3.83
CA ALA A 414 -7.72 -13.81 4.09
C ALA A 414 -8.19 -14.13 5.52
N LEU A 415 -7.60 -13.46 6.54
CA LEU A 415 -7.83 -13.77 7.95
C LEU A 415 -8.94 -12.92 8.60
N GLY A 416 -9.31 -11.79 7.97
CA GLY A 416 -10.44 -10.95 8.36
C GLY A 416 -10.09 -9.64 9.06
N SER A 417 -11.13 -8.87 9.40
CA SER A 417 -11.03 -7.50 9.93
C SER A 417 -10.30 -7.38 11.28
N SER A 418 -10.15 -8.46 12.03
CA SER A 418 -9.35 -8.48 13.27
C SER A 418 -7.87 -8.11 13.04
N TYR A 419 -7.39 -8.21 11.80
CA TYR A 419 -6.03 -7.84 11.39
C TYR A 419 -5.93 -6.40 10.83
N ALA A 420 -7.01 -5.62 10.87
CA ALA A 420 -7.08 -4.28 10.29
C ALA A 420 -6.01 -3.30 10.77
N ASN A 421 -5.47 -3.49 11.98
CA ASN A 421 -4.39 -2.66 12.51
C ASN A 421 -3.09 -2.78 11.71
N ALA A 422 -2.88 -3.90 11.04
CA ALA A 422 -1.70 -4.12 10.19
C ALA A 422 -1.63 -3.11 9.02
N LEU A 423 -2.77 -2.66 8.50
CA LEU A 423 -2.83 -1.67 7.41
C LEU A 423 -2.28 -0.29 7.83
N GLY A 424 -2.23 -0.02 9.14
CA GLY A 424 -1.69 1.24 9.66
C GLY A 424 -0.18 1.38 9.42
N ILE A 425 0.56 0.26 9.34
CA ILE A 425 2.01 0.27 9.13
C ILE A 425 2.37 0.85 7.74
N PRO A 426 1.94 0.27 6.60
CA PRO A 426 2.26 0.85 5.30
C PRO A 426 1.58 2.21 5.06
N GLU A 427 0.45 2.48 5.70
CA GLU A 427 -0.23 3.77 5.60
C GLU A 427 0.56 4.92 6.23
N SER A 428 1.19 4.67 7.38
CA SER A 428 1.96 5.68 8.11
C SER A 428 3.43 5.74 7.69
N ASP A 429 3.93 4.74 6.97
CA ASP A 429 5.34 4.64 6.61
C ASP A 429 5.58 5.09 5.16
N PHE A 430 6.23 6.25 4.97
CA PHE A 430 6.55 6.82 3.67
C PHE A 430 7.42 5.89 2.79
N ARG A 431 8.09 4.91 3.38
CA ARG A 431 8.87 3.92 2.62
C ARG A 431 7.96 3.05 1.76
N TYR A 432 6.72 2.79 2.19
CA TYR A 432 5.68 2.11 1.41
C TYR A 432 4.81 3.11 0.66
N ARG A 433 4.30 4.15 1.38
CA ARG A 433 3.37 5.12 0.82
C ARG A 433 4.12 6.11 -0.07
N LYS A 434 3.74 6.19 -1.32
CA LYS A 434 4.37 7.01 -2.35
C LYS A 434 3.40 8.00 -2.96
N THR A 435 3.92 9.13 -3.39
CA THR A 435 3.16 10.14 -4.11
C THR A 435 3.92 10.49 -5.40
N LEU A 436 3.25 10.37 -6.54
CA LEU A 436 3.82 10.63 -7.86
C LEU A 436 2.95 11.61 -8.65
N ARG A 437 3.54 12.26 -9.66
CA ARG A 437 2.77 12.91 -10.73
C ARG A 437 2.66 11.97 -11.92
N VAL A 438 1.44 11.54 -12.23
CA VAL A 438 1.14 10.70 -13.39
C VAL A 438 0.17 11.46 -14.29
N ASN A 439 0.56 11.72 -15.53
CA ASN A 439 -0.24 12.51 -16.50
C ASN A 439 -0.71 13.86 -15.92
N GLY A 440 0.17 14.55 -15.19
CA GLY A 440 -0.11 15.84 -14.56
C GLY A 440 -0.94 15.79 -13.28
N ARG A 441 -1.48 14.62 -12.91
CA ARG A 441 -2.25 14.42 -11.67
C ARG A 441 -1.37 13.87 -10.56
N ARG A 442 -1.57 14.34 -9.35
CA ARG A 442 -0.97 13.76 -8.15
C ARG A 442 -1.66 12.45 -7.83
N VAL A 443 -0.89 11.37 -7.75
CA VAL A 443 -1.38 10.02 -7.44
C VAL A 443 -0.67 9.52 -6.19
N MET A 444 -1.43 9.04 -5.25
CA MET A 444 -0.92 8.43 -4.03
C MET A 444 -1.22 6.93 -4.03
N GLY A 445 -0.23 6.16 -3.63
CA GLY A 445 -0.36 4.71 -3.53
C GLY A 445 0.75 4.11 -2.70
N PHE A 446 1.04 2.85 -2.94
CA PHE A 446 2.03 2.11 -2.18
C PHE A 446 3.04 1.45 -3.09
N PHE A 447 4.27 1.31 -2.61
CA PHE A 447 5.27 0.45 -3.22
C PHE A 447 5.27 -0.91 -2.50
N HIS A 448 5.71 -1.96 -3.17
CA HIS A 448 5.62 -3.34 -2.67
C HIS A 448 6.50 -3.63 -1.42
N SER A 449 7.47 -2.78 -1.14
CA SER A 449 8.41 -2.95 -0.03
C SER A 449 8.82 -1.62 0.60
N ALA A 450 9.33 -1.66 1.83
CA ALA A 450 9.79 -0.48 2.56
C ALA A 450 11.12 0.03 1.97
N ARG A 451 11.07 0.99 1.03
CA ARG A 451 12.25 1.58 0.38
C ARG A 451 12.21 3.10 0.40
N THR A 452 13.34 3.72 0.72
CA THR A 452 13.52 5.18 0.71
C THR A 452 14.00 5.69 -0.65
N ASP A 453 14.74 4.86 -1.38
CA ASP A 453 15.41 5.16 -2.64
C ASP A 453 14.52 4.93 -3.88
N VAL A 454 13.22 4.74 -3.70
CA VAL A 454 12.27 4.44 -4.78
C VAL A 454 11.09 5.39 -4.72
N GLN A 455 10.79 6.03 -5.85
CA GLN A 455 9.59 6.82 -6.08
C GLN A 455 8.71 6.13 -7.14
N ASN A 456 8.03 5.08 -6.72
CA ASN A 456 7.14 4.31 -7.59
C ASN A 456 5.92 3.79 -6.84
N ILE A 457 4.84 3.54 -7.57
CA ILE A 457 3.60 2.97 -7.06
C ILE A 457 3.41 1.59 -7.68
N TRP A 458 3.18 0.59 -6.84
CA TRP A 458 2.75 -0.73 -7.27
C TRP A 458 1.21 -0.77 -7.31
N ALA A 459 0.65 -0.81 -8.51
CA ALA A 459 -0.78 -0.62 -8.68
C ALA A 459 -1.63 -1.79 -8.15
N ASP A 460 -1.13 -3.04 -8.22
CA ASP A 460 -1.77 -4.20 -7.55
C ASP A 460 -1.92 -3.94 -6.06
N GLY A 461 -0.84 -3.49 -5.41
CA GLY A 461 -0.84 -3.18 -3.97
C GLY A 461 -1.83 -2.08 -3.59
N VAL A 462 -2.04 -1.08 -4.44
CA VAL A 462 -3.08 -0.06 -4.22
C VAL A 462 -4.48 -0.69 -4.24
N GLY A 463 -4.75 -1.58 -5.20
CA GLY A 463 -6.02 -2.31 -5.28
C GLY A 463 -6.23 -3.25 -4.08
N GLN A 464 -5.19 -3.98 -3.69
CA GLN A 464 -5.21 -4.86 -2.52
C GLN A 464 -5.50 -4.09 -1.23
N MET A 465 -4.81 -2.95 -1.01
CA MET A 465 -5.04 -2.09 0.15
C MET A 465 -6.46 -1.50 0.16
N ALA A 466 -6.99 -1.08 -1.01
CA ALA A 466 -8.37 -0.62 -1.11
C ALA A 466 -9.37 -1.71 -0.70
N CYS A 467 -9.21 -2.94 -1.20
CA CYS A 467 -10.04 -4.08 -0.81
C CYS A 467 -9.92 -4.38 0.70
N ALA A 468 -8.71 -4.36 1.26
CA ALA A 468 -8.47 -4.60 2.68
C ALA A 468 -9.10 -3.52 3.57
N TYR A 469 -9.08 -2.25 3.14
CA TYR A 469 -9.80 -1.18 3.84
C TYR A 469 -11.31 -1.36 3.82
N TYR A 470 -11.90 -1.87 2.72
CA TYR A 470 -13.33 -2.23 2.72
C TYR A 470 -13.63 -3.33 3.74
N VAL A 471 -12.83 -4.42 3.77
CA VAL A 471 -12.98 -5.50 4.77
C VAL A 471 -12.87 -4.96 6.21
N SER A 472 -12.04 -3.95 6.42
CA SER A 472 -11.83 -3.30 7.72
C SER A 472 -12.90 -2.28 8.10
N GLY A 473 -13.91 -2.04 7.24
CA GLY A 473 -14.94 -1.00 7.44
C GLY A 473 -14.43 0.43 7.31
N LYS A 474 -13.19 0.65 6.84
CA LYS A 474 -12.59 1.98 6.63
C LYS A 474 -12.94 2.50 5.22
N GLU A 475 -14.21 2.74 4.99
CA GLU A 475 -14.78 3.01 3.66
C GLU A 475 -14.16 4.24 2.98
N ASP A 476 -13.94 5.33 3.70
CA ASP A 476 -13.34 6.56 3.15
C ASP A 476 -11.92 6.30 2.59
N ARG A 477 -11.11 5.48 3.29
CA ARG A 477 -9.77 5.11 2.81
C ARG A 477 -9.82 4.15 1.63
N ALA A 478 -10.73 3.19 1.68
CA ALA A 478 -10.95 2.27 0.58
C ALA A 478 -11.33 3.01 -0.70
N ASN A 479 -12.30 3.92 -0.62
CA ASN A 479 -12.74 4.77 -1.73
C ASN A 479 -11.58 5.64 -2.25
N PHE A 480 -10.81 6.24 -1.33
CA PHE A 480 -9.66 7.06 -1.69
C PHE A 480 -8.66 6.27 -2.55
N TYR A 481 -8.16 5.12 -2.06
CA TYR A 481 -7.18 4.34 -2.82
C TYR A 481 -7.76 3.69 -4.07
N SER A 482 -9.02 3.26 -4.04
CA SER A 482 -9.72 2.80 -5.24
C SER A 482 -9.79 3.89 -6.33
N ASN A 483 -9.99 5.16 -5.93
CA ASN A 483 -10.03 6.27 -6.88
C ASN A 483 -8.63 6.69 -7.39
N GLN A 484 -7.54 6.43 -6.62
CA GLN A 484 -6.19 6.66 -7.13
C GLN A 484 -5.86 5.78 -8.34
N LEU A 485 -6.43 4.59 -8.43
CA LEU A 485 -6.24 3.70 -9.56
C LEU A 485 -6.77 4.29 -10.88
N ASP A 486 -7.82 5.13 -10.83
CA ASP A 486 -8.34 5.79 -12.04
C ASP A 486 -7.31 6.76 -12.67
N ALA A 487 -6.43 7.32 -11.86
CA ALA A 487 -5.37 8.21 -12.35
C ALA A 487 -4.19 7.44 -12.98
N LEU A 488 -4.12 6.13 -12.79
CA LEU A 488 -3.14 5.24 -13.42
C LEU A 488 -3.63 4.64 -14.73
N LEU A 489 -4.88 4.87 -15.12
CA LEU A 489 -5.46 4.36 -16.36
C LEU A 489 -4.74 4.91 -17.59
N ILE A 490 -4.45 4.04 -18.53
CA ILE A 490 -3.89 4.36 -19.85
C ILE A 490 -4.84 3.93 -20.95
N ASP A 491 -4.99 4.77 -21.97
CA ASP A 491 -5.78 4.42 -23.16
C ASP A 491 -5.02 3.38 -24.01
N ARG A 492 -5.72 2.34 -24.42
CA ARG A 492 -5.16 1.27 -25.25
C ARG A 492 -6.01 1.06 -26.48
N LYS A 493 -5.36 0.88 -27.63
CA LYS A 493 -6.01 0.46 -28.86
C LYS A 493 -5.45 -0.88 -29.31
N ILE A 494 -6.24 -1.94 -29.18
CA ILE A 494 -5.82 -3.33 -29.46
C ILE A 494 -6.74 -3.87 -30.56
N LYS A 495 -6.16 -4.30 -31.68
CA LYS A 495 -6.92 -4.76 -32.88
C LYS A 495 -8.09 -3.84 -33.27
N GLY A 496 -7.89 -2.53 -33.16
CA GLY A 496 -8.90 -1.53 -33.51
C GLY A 496 -9.91 -1.19 -32.39
N GLN A 497 -9.99 -1.97 -31.32
CA GLN A 497 -10.86 -1.68 -30.18
C GLN A 497 -10.18 -0.69 -29.22
N THR A 498 -10.94 0.32 -28.81
CA THR A 498 -10.52 1.26 -27.76
C THR A 498 -10.85 0.68 -26.40
N THR A 499 -9.84 0.56 -25.54
CA THR A 499 -9.95 0.02 -24.19
C THR A 499 -9.12 0.88 -23.23
N ARG A 500 -9.22 0.63 -21.93
CA ARG A 500 -8.33 1.20 -20.91
C ARG A 500 -7.68 0.10 -20.12
N ALA A 501 -6.41 0.32 -19.77
CA ALA A 501 -5.64 -0.62 -18.98
C ALA A 501 -4.97 0.09 -17.80
N ILE A 502 -4.47 -0.67 -16.86
CA ILE A 502 -3.63 -0.16 -15.77
C ILE A 502 -2.29 -0.87 -15.87
N PRO A 503 -1.15 -0.14 -15.96
CA PRO A 503 0.17 -0.75 -15.90
C PRO A 503 0.45 -1.26 -14.48
N TYR A 504 1.36 -2.23 -14.37
CA TYR A 504 1.80 -2.75 -13.06
C TYR A 504 2.39 -1.67 -12.17
N ALA A 505 3.11 -0.72 -12.79
CA ALA A 505 3.63 0.47 -12.13
C ALA A 505 3.77 1.61 -13.15
N PRO A 506 3.65 2.89 -12.73
CA PRO A 506 3.76 4.05 -13.64
C PRO A 506 5.18 4.37 -14.08
N ASN A 507 6.22 3.80 -13.45
CA ASN A 507 7.61 3.94 -13.86
C ASN A 507 8.43 2.67 -13.62
N LYS A 508 9.72 2.67 -14.01
CA LYS A 508 10.60 1.49 -13.95
C LYS A 508 11.53 1.45 -12.74
N GLU A 509 11.33 2.30 -11.76
CA GLU A 509 12.18 2.34 -10.57
C GLU A 509 11.93 1.16 -9.62
N GLY A 510 12.90 0.90 -8.76
CA GLY A 510 12.78 -0.04 -7.67
C GLY A 510 12.87 -1.51 -8.06
N GLY A 511 13.58 -1.83 -9.15
CA GLY A 511 13.70 -3.21 -9.66
C GLY A 511 12.55 -3.62 -10.57
N LEU A 512 11.76 -2.65 -11.05
CA LEU A 512 10.66 -2.85 -12.00
C LEU A 512 11.06 -2.53 -13.45
N ASP A 513 12.32 -2.78 -13.84
CA ASP A 513 12.84 -2.51 -15.19
C ASP A 513 12.12 -3.29 -16.30
N TRP A 514 11.55 -4.43 -15.94
CA TRP A 514 10.75 -5.29 -16.81
C TRP A 514 9.35 -4.74 -17.12
N VAL A 515 8.85 -3.77 -16.32
CA VAL A 515 7.52 -3.18 -16.49
C VAL A 515 7.45 -2.35 -17.77
N ARG A 516 6.36 -2.50 -18.50
CA ARG A 516 5.99 -1.67 -19.64
C ARG A 516 4.89 -0.70 -19.21
N GLN A 517 5.26 0.56 -19.00
CA GLN A 517 4.35 1.64 -18.55
C GLN A 517 3.23 1.93 -19.56
N ASP A 518 3.47 1.61 -20.82
CA ASP A 518 2.57 1.78 -21.95
C ASP A 518 1.66 0.54 -22.17
N ARG A 519 1.70 -0.45 -21.29
CA ARG A 519 0.90 -1.68 -21.39
C ARG A 519 0.16 -1.97 -20.10
N GLY A 520 -1.03 -2.54 -20.23
CA GLY A 520 -1.79 -3.05 -19.10
C GLY A 520 -1.20 -4.31 -18.51
N PHE A 521 -1.53 -4.57 -17.25
CA PHE A 521 -1.15 -5.77 -16.55
C PHE A 521 -2.39 -6.49 -15.99
N THR A 522 -2.48 -7.79 -16.20
CA THR A 522 -3.72 -8.56 -15.95
C THR A 522 -4.10 -8.60 -14.47
N SER A 523 -3.15 -8.81 -13.54
CA SER A 523 -3.46 -8.77 -12.10
C SER A 523 -3.88 -7.38 -11.65
N THR A 524 -3.26 -6.33 -12.18
CA THR A 524 -3.62 -4.95 -11.83
C THR A 524 -5.05 -4.61 -12.27
N ALA A 525 -5.44 -5.02 -13.48
CA ALA A 525 -6.81 -4.85 -13.93
C ALA A 525 -7.81 -5.63 -13.05
N ALA A 526 -7.42 -6.84 -12.60
CA ALA A 526 -8.25 -7.62 -11.69
C ALA A 526 -8.40 -6.92 -10.33
N TRP A 527 -7.32 -6.47 -9.70
CA TRP A 527 -7.37 -5.75 -8.44
C TRP A 527 -8.11 -4.41 -8.52
N TYR A 528 -8.01 -3.71 -9.67
CA TYR A 528 -8.86 -2.55 -9.95
C TYR A 528 -10.34 -2.92 -9.90
N ILE A 529 -10.75 -3.95 -10.62
CA ILE A 529 -12.15 -4.39 -10.69
C ILE A 529 -12.63 -4.87 -9.32
N PHE A 530 -11.82 -5.62 -8.56
CA PHE A 530 -12.17 -6.04 -7.19
C PHE A 530 -12.39 -4.83 -6.28
N ALA A 531 -11.49 -3.85 -6.31
CA ALA A 531 -11.62 -2.63 -5.51
C ALA A 531 -12.87 -1.83 -5.87
N LYS A 532 -13.14 -1.63 -7.18
CA LYS A 532 -14.33 -0.91 -7.66
C LYS A 532 -15.66 -1.62 -7.32
N ASN A 533 -15.64 -2.95 -7.27
CA ASN A 533 -16.81 -3.75 -6.92
C ASN A 533 -16.87 -4.12 -5.43
N ARG A 534 -15.93 -3.61 -4.60
CA ARG A 534 -15.87 -3.92 -3.16
C ARG A 534 -15.81 -5.43 -2.91
N PHE A 535 -15.10 -6.15 -3.76
CA PHE A 535 -15.05 -7.60 -3.74
C PHE A 535 -13.78 -8.10 -3.07
N ASN A 536 -13.93 -9.06 -2.15
CA ASN A 536 -12.81 -9.75 -1.53
C ASN A 536 -12.58 -11.09 -2.22
N PRO A 537 -11.54 -11.24 -3.06
CA PRO A 537 -11.31 -12.48 -3.78
C PRO A 537 -10.87 -13.65 -2.90
N PHE A 538 -10.37 -13.41 -1.68
CA PHE A 538 -10.00 -14.47 -0.72
C PHE A 538 -11.21 -15.15 -0.06
N THR A 539 -12.35 -14.46 0.01
CA THR A 539 -13.58 -14.98 0.61
C THR A 539 -14.72 -15.10 -0.39
N LEU A 540 -14.52 -14.63 -1.61
CA LEU A 540 -15.51 -14.58 -2.70
C LEU A 540 -16.78 -13.82 -2.32
N GLN A 541 -16.62 -12.74 -1.55
CA GLN A 541 -17.72 -11.94 -1.03
C GLN A 541 -17.64 -10.49 -1.47
N THR A 542 -18.79 -9.94 -1.85
CA THR A 542 -18.96 -8.48 -2.00
C THR A 542 -19.20 -7.88 -0.60
N ILE A 543 -18.40 -6.86 -0.26
CA ILE A 543 -18.47 -6.19 1.03
C ILE A 543 -19.61 -5.16 0.99
N PRO A 544 -20.60 -5.25 1.88
CA PRO A 544 -21.72 -4.32 1.91
C PRO A 544 -21.25 -2.86 2.08
N LYS A 545 -22.00 -1.92 1.51
CA LYS A 545 -21.82 -0.50 1.85
C LYS A 545 -22.31 -0.27 3.27
N ASN A 546 -21.49 0.39 4.09
CA ASN A 546 -21.99 0.87 5.37
C ASN A 546 -23.12 1.89 5.10
N ARG A 547 -24.29 1.67 5.70
CA ARG A 547 -25.46 2.55 5.57
C ARG A 547 -25.25 3.84 6.34
#